data_2af36483759c21219a1e4b8e92bdaa9c
#
_entry.id   2af36483759c21219a1e4b8e92bdaa9c
#
_cell.length_a   1.000
_cell.length_b   1.000
_cell.length_c   1.000
_cell.angle_alpha   90.00
_cell.angle_beta   90.00
_cell.angle_gamma   90.00
#
_symmetry.space_group_name_H-M   'P 1'
#
loop_
_entity.id
_entity.type
_entity.pdbx_description
1 polymer ?
#
loop_
_entity_poly.entity_id
_entity_poly.type
_entity_poly.pdbx_seq_one_letter_code
_entity_poly.pdbx_strand_id
1 'polypeptide(L)'
;MKLYVTGDLYVIYSQFLKENGYKGLPRVSYEKRKLKYEDVYPVLYLKYRLQSQQGRSNIKHLVVDEMQDYSRLQYEILQRIFSCRMTILGDRAQTMDDKQQDVLKFLPKIFGRDIHKIIMNKSYRNTIEIASYANQLAGIEDMELFERHGAPVEEKIFANMSHAAEEIAETLKLGEEEYETAAVVLRTEKEAEHMWLLLKEILGEKGFDIKERLSYLDRNSTS
;
A
#
# COMPACT_ATOMS: atom_id res chain seq x y z
N MET A 1 -38.23 7.65 -0.13
CA MET A 1 -37.37 6.47 -0.03
C MET A 1 -37.62 5.61 -1.26
N LYS A 2 -36.69 5.56 -2.23
CA LYS A 2 -36.83 4.65 -3.38
C LYS A 2 -36.58 3.22 -2.90
N LEU A 3 -37.57 2.35 -3.06
CA LEU A 3 -37.44 0.92 -2.78
C LEU A 3 -36.51 0.29 -3.84
N TYR A 4 -35.41 -0.29 -3.42
CA TYR A 4 -34.58 -1.15 -4.26
C TYR A 4 -35.29 -2.51 -4.43
N VAL A 5 -35.86 -2.75 -5.61
CA VAL A 5 -36.68 -3.95 -5.89
C VAL A 5 -35.82 -5.15 -6.32
N THR A 6 -34.49 -5.03 -6.29
CA THR A 6 -33.57 -6.10 -6.73
C THR A 6 -32.61 -6.50 -5.62
N GLY A 7 -32.28 -7.80 -5.54
CA GLY A 7 -31.18 -8.32 -4.69
C GLY A 7 -29.81 -8.28 -5.37
N ASP A 8 -29.71 -7.76 -6.60
CA ASP A 8 -28.48 -7.67 -7.36
C ASP A 8 -27.64 -6.47 -6.89
N LEU A 9 -26.58 -6.76 -6.17
CA LEU A 9 -25.69 -5.74 -5.58
C LEU A 9 -25.03 -4.84 -6.62
N TYR A 10 -24.72 -5.36 -7.79
CA TYR A 10 -24.15 -4.57 -8.88
C TYR A 10 -25.13 -3.50 -9.36
N VAL A 11 -26.41 -3.86 -9.49
CA VAL A 11 -27.48 -2.95 -9.89
C VAL A 11 -27.74 -1.92 -8.78
N ILE A 12 -27.83 -2.36 -7.52
CA ILE A 12 -28.03 -1.46 -6.37
C ILE A 12 -26.91 -0.42 -6.29
N TYR A 13 -25.65 -0.86 -6.37
CA TYR A 13 -24.51 0.03 -6.31
C TYR A 13 -24.47 0.99 -7.52
N SER A 14 -24.75 0.49 -8.72
CA SER A 14 -24.84 1.33 -9.92
C SER A 14 -25.92 2.41 -9.80
N GLN A 15 -27.05 2.10 -9.17
CA GLN A 15 -28.10 3.07 -8.91
C GLN A 15 -27.67 4.10 -7.85
N PHE A 16 -27.03 3.67 -6.76
CA PHE A 16 -26.48 4.54 -5.73
C PHE A 16 -25.49 5.54 -6.33
N LEU A 17 -24.59 5.10 -7.21
CA LEU A 17 -23.65 5.98 -7.90
C LEU A 17 -24.37 7.08 -8.67
N LYS A 18 -25.40 6.73 -9.45
CA LYS A 18 -26.20 7.69 -10.24
C LYS A 18 -26.98 8.67 -9.38
N GLU A 19 -27.55 8.22 -8.29
CA GLU A 19 -28.28 9.08 -7.34
C GLU A 19 -27.40 10.09 -6.65
N ASN A 20 -26.08 9.80 -6.56
CA ASN A 20 -25.07 10.70 -6.01
C ASN A 20 -24.26 11.47 -7.08
N GLY A 21 -24.73 11.51 -8.34
CA GLY A 21 -24.12 12.31 -9.40
C GLY A 21 -22.92 11.63 -10.09
N TYR A 22 -22.63 10.36 -9.79
CA TYR A 22 -21.53 9.62 -10.42
C TYR A 22 -22.03 8.81 -11.63
N LYS A 23 -21.09 8.43 -12.49
CA LYS A 23 -21.39 7.53 -13.60
C LYS A 23 -21.70 6.14 -13.04
N GLY A 24 -22.88 5.60 -13.35
CA GLY A 24 -23.24 4.24 -12.95
C GLY A 24 -22.40 3.18 -13.68
N LEU A 25 -22.40 1.97 -13.13
CA LEU A 25 -21.71 0.83 -13.72
C LEU A 25 -22.31 0.45 -15.09
N PRO A 26 -21.52 -0.16 -16.01
CA PRO A 26 -22.01 -0.58 -17.33
C PRO A 26 -23.17 -1.59 -17.24
N ARG A 27 -24.13 -1.48 -18.13
CA ARG A 27 -25.21 -2.47 -18.26
C ARG A 27 -24.74 -3.63 -19.15
N VAL A 28 -24.27 -4.69 -18.53
CA VAL A 28 -23.75 -5.89 -19.20
C VAL A 28 -24.33 -7.14 -18.55
N SER A 29 -24.28 -8.29 -19.26
CA SER A 29 -24.65 -9.58 -18.69
C SER A 29 -23.79 -9.94 -17.50
N TYR A 30 -24.27 -10.81 -16.60
CA TYR A 30 -23.61 -11.16 -15.34
C TYR A 30 -22.15 -11.59 -15.53
N GLU A 31 -21.88 -12.40 -16.53
CA GLU A 31 -20.55 -12.97 -16.85
C GLU A 31 -19.54 -11.92 -17.33
N LYS A 32 -20.03 -10.78 -17.84
CA LYS A 32 -19.22 -9.68 -18.36
C LYS A 32 -19.03 -8.55 -17.36
N ARG A 33 -19.58 -8.67 -16.15
CA ARG A 33 -19.47 -7.66 -15.12
C ARG A 33 -18.06 -7.62 -14.56
N LYS A 34 -17.46 -6.46 -14.60
CA LYS A 34 -16.17 -6.17 -13.96
C LYS A 34 -16.37 -4.99 -13.03
N LEU A 35 -15.79 -5.08 -11.85
CA LEU A 35 -15.66 -3.98 -10.91
C LEU A 35 -14.23 -3.44 -10.98
N LYS A 36 -14.09 -2.13 -10.92
CA LYS A 36 -12.81 -1.52 -10.67
C LYS A 36 -12.44 -1.73 -9.20
N TYR A 37 -11.16 -1.59 -8.89
CA TYR A 37 -10.68 -1.77 -7.52
C TYR A 37 -11.42 -0.89 -6.50
N GLU A 38 -11.63 0.38 -6.86
CA GLU A 38 -12.36 1.35 -6.03
C GLU A 38 -13.82 0.96 -5.75
N ASP A 39 -14.46 0.18 -6.62
CA ASP A 39 -15.86 -0.25 -6.50
C ASP A 39 -16.02 -1.56 -5.69
N VAL A 40 -14.95 -2.32 -5.51
CA VAL A 40 -15.02 -3.65 -4.87
C VAL A 40 -15.47 -3.54 -3.41
N TYR A 41 -14.83 -2.69 -2.62
CA TYR A 41 -15.15 -2.56 -1.20
C TYR A 41 -16.53 -1.95 -0.94
N PRO A 42 -17.01 -0.92 -1.66
CA PRO A 42 -18.39 -0.45 -1.54
C PRO A 42 -19.44 -1.53 -1.84
N VAL A 43 -19.23 -2.33 -2.88
CA VAL A 43 -20.15 -3.44 -3.22
C VAL A 43 -20.10 -4.53 -2.14
N LEU A 44 -18.92 -4.86 -1.62
CA LEU A 44 -18.74 -5.81 -0.54
C LEU A 44 -19.40 -5.33 0.76
N TYR A 45 -19.29 -4.05 1.09
CA TYR A 45 -19.98 -3.44 2.23
C TYR A 45 -21.49 -3.56 2.11
N LEU A 46 -22.06 -3.27 0.91
CA LEU A 46 -23.48 -3.45 0.64
C LEU A 46 -23.91 -4.91 0.83
N LYS A 47 -23.09 -5.85 0.38
CA LYS A 47 -23.35 -7.29 0.56
C LYS A 47 -23.54 -7.61 2.04
N TYR A 48 -22.60 -7.22 2.90
CA TYR A 48 -22.67 -7.51 4.33
C TYR A 48 -23.69 -6.66 5.09
N ARG A 49 -24.15 -5.56 4.53
CA ARG A 49 -25.24 -4.74 5.09
C ARG A 49 -26.63 -5.28 4.78
N LEU A 50 -26.83 -5.77 3.56
CA LEU A 50 -28.14 -6.18 3.05
C LEU A 50 -28.42 -7.68 3.21
N GLN A 51 -27.38 -8.49 3.18
CA GLN A 51 -27.49 -9.93 3.39
C GLN A 51 -27.09 -10.24 4.83
N SER A 52 -28.01 -10.81 5.61
CA SER A 52 -27.74 -11.29 6.97
C SER A 52 -26.84 -12.52 6.92
N GLN A 53 -25.60 -12.35 6.51
CA GLN A 53 -24.62 -13.42 6.57
C GLN A 53 -24.11 -13.50 8.00
N GLN A 54 -24.15 -14.72 8.58
CA GLN A 54 -23.50 -15.00 9.84
C GLN A 54 -22.00 -14.76 9.68
N GLY A 55 -21.41 -14.00 10.58
CA GLY A 55 -19.98 -13.80 10.63
C GLY A 55 -19.22 -15.14 10.71
N ARG A 56 -17.95 -15.15 10.35
CA ARG A 56 -17.09 -16.35 10.45
C ARG A 56 -16.81 -16.66 11.92
N SER A 57 -17.66 -17.48 12.55
CA SER A 57 -17.57 -17.86 13.96
C SER A 57 -16.42 -18.82 14.29
N ASN A 58 -15.83 -19.46 13.29
CA ASN A 58 -14.70 -20.38 13.46
C ASN A 58 -13.35 -19.66 13.68
N ILE A 59 -13.28 -18.36 13.39
CA ILE A 59 -12.06 -17.55 13.63
C ILE A 59 -12.07 -17.06 15.08
N LYS A 60 -11.00 -17.35 15.80
CA LYS A 60 -10.84 -16.98 17.22
C LYS A 60 -10.12 -15.66 17.42
N HIS A 61 -9.23 -15.33 16.52
CA HIS A 61 -8.45 -14.10 16.55
C HIS A 61 -8.10 -13.68 15.13
N LEU A 62 -8.24 -12.40 14.82
CA LEU A 62 -7.83 -11.80 13.55
C LEU A 62 -6.64 -10.89 13.79
N VAL A 63 -5.59 -11.06 13.03
CA VAL A 63 -4.45 -10.13 12.98
C VAL A 63 -4.54 -9.36 11.66
N VAL A 64 -4.49 -8.04 11.76
CA VAL A 64 -4.43 -7.13 10.61
C VAL A 64 -3.08 -6.44 10.69
N ASP A 65 -2.26 -6.61 9.68
CA ASP A 65 -0.97 -5.92 9.54
C ASP A 65 -1.08 -4.75 8.56
N GLU A 66 -0.12 -3.84 8.59
CA GLU A 66 -0.08 -2.63 7.76
C GLU A 66 -1.39 -1.83 7.87
N MET A 67 -1.76 -1.48 9.10
CA MET A 67 -3.04 -0.82 9.38
C MET A 67 -3.28 0.44 8.53
N GLN A 68 -2.22 1.12 8.14
CA GLN A 68 -2.28 2.36 7.36
C GLN A 68 -2.78 2.14 5.93
N ASP A 69 -2.71 0.92 5.40
CA ASP A 69 -3.15 0.58 4.05
C ASP A 69 -4.66 0.32 3.95
N TYR A 70 -5.34 0.22 5.09
CA TYR A 70 -6.77 -0.06 5.15
C TYR A 70 -7.59 1.22 5.28
N SER A 71 -8.55 1.39 4.40
CA SER A 71 -9.55 2.45 4.49
C SER A 71 -10.55 2.18 5.64
N ARG A 72 -11.21 3.24 6.09
CA ARG A 72 -12.30 3.13 7.09
C ARG A 72 -13.36 2.10 6.66
N LEU A 73 -13.74 2.08 5.38
CA LEU A 73 -14.75 1.16 4.87
C LEU A 73 -14.31 -0.31 5.00
N GLN A 74 -13.02 -0.60 4.76
CA GLN A 74 -12.47 -1.94 4.93
C GLN A 74 -12.53 -2.39 6.40
N TYR A 75 -12.23 -1.52 7.36
CA TYR A 75 -12.40 -1.83 8.78
C TYR A 75 -13.86 -2.08 9.17
N GLU A 76 -14.80 -1.31 8.65
CA GLU A 76 -16.23 -1.56 8.87
C GLU A 76 -16.69 -2.90 8.29
N ILE A 77 -16.09 -3.34 7.18
CA ILE A 77 -16.31 -4.68 6.60
C ILE A 77 -15.73 -5.76 7.51
N LEU A 78 -14.48 -5.60 7.97
CA LEU A 78 -13.81 -6.56 8.86
C LEU A 78 -14.60 -6.75 10.16
N GLN A 79 -15.05 -5.67 10.78
CA GLN A 79 -15.86 -5.72 11.98
C GLN A 79 -17.18 -6.49 11.80
N ARG A 80 -17.76 -6.46 10.58
CA ARG A 80 -19.00 -7.18 10.28
C ARG A 80 -18.77 -8.67 10.01
N ILE A 81 -17.63 -9.00 9.39
CA ILE A 81 -17.30 -10.39 9.05
C ILE A 81 -16.80 -11.15 10.26
N PHE A 82 -16.02 -10.50 11.13
CA PHE A 82 -15.34 -11.14 12.24
C PHE A 82 -15.84 -10.61 13.58
N SER A 83 -16.42 -11.50 14.37
CA SER A 83 -16.87 -11.20 15.75
C SER A 83 -15.80 -11.56 16.80
N CYS A 84 -14.61 -11.98 16.37
CA CYS A 84 -13.51 -12.37 17.26
C CYS A 84 -12.68 -11.17 17.72
N ARG A 85 -11.75 -11.43 18.65
CA ARG A 85 -10.73 -10.44 19.04
C ARG A 85 -9.85 -10.11 17.85
N MET A 86 -9.38 -8.87 17.79
CA MET A 86 -8.48 -8.40 16.71
C MET A 86 -7.23 -7.77 17.30
N THR A 87 -6.11 -8.02 16.65
CA THR A 87 -4.87 -7.26 16.82
C THR A 87 -4.60 -6.52 15.52
N ILE A 88 -4.49 -5.22 15.60
CA ILE A 88 -4.25 -4.35 14.43
C ILE A 88 -2.87 -3.74 14.61
N LEU A 89 -1.96 -4.07 13.69
CA LEU A 89 -0.56 -3.66 13.67
C LEU A 89 -0.35 -2.68 12.53
N GLY A 90 0.59 -1.78 12.68
CA GLY A 90 1.00 -0.91 11.59
C GLY A 90 1.86 0.25 12.03
N ASP A 91 2.38 0.96 11.06
CA ASP A 91 3.24 2.12 11.26
C ASP A 91 2.53 3.38 10.76
N ARG A 92 2.30 4.31 11.68
CA ARG A 92 1.65 5.57 11.37
C ARG A 92 2.49 6.48 10.47
N ALA A 93 3.81 6.34 10.53
CA ALA A 93 4.74 7.16 9.75
C ALA A 93 4.84 6.72 8.29
N GLN A 94 4.42 5.48 7.96
CA GLN A 94 4.51 4.91 6.60
C GLN A 94 3.26 5.18 5.74
N THR A 95 2.42 6.11 6.12
CA THR A 95 1.24 6.47 5.33
C THR A 95 1.66 7.12 4.01
N MET A 96 1.41 6.44 2.90
CA MET A 96 1.81 6.88 1.54
C MET A 96 0.86 7.92 0.92
N ASP A 97 -0.29 8.17 1.51
CA ASP A 97 -1.31 9.07 0.97
C ASP A 97 -1.59 10.24 1.92
N ASP A 98 -1.31 11.46 1.48
CA ASP A 98 -1.58 12.71 2.21
C ASP A 98 -3.06 12.92 2.56
N LYS A 99 -3.96 12.16 1.90
CA LYS A 99 -5.42 12.20 2.12
C LYS A 99 -5.91 11.10 3.06
N GLN A 100 -5.04 10.20 3.52
CA GLN A 100 -5.48 9.13 4.39
C GLN A 100 -5.90 9.66 5.76
N GLN A 101 -7.12 9.29 6.14
CA GLN A 101 -7.64 9.60 7.47
C GLN A 101 -6.80 8.86 8.52
N ASP A 102 -6.40 9.57 9.55
CA ASP A 102 -5.72 9.00 10.71
C ASP A 102 -6.52 7.80 11.25
N VAL A 103 -6.01 6.60 11.00
CA VAL A 103 -6.66 5.33 11.34
C VAL A 103 -7.04 5.31 12.82
N LEU A 104 -6.18 5.83 13.69
CA LEU A 104 -6.40 5.85 15.13
C LEU A 104 -7.60 6.71 15.56
N LYS A 105 -8.04 7.66 14.71
CA LYS A 105 -9.21 8.51 14.99
C LYS A 105 -10.53 7.80 14.73
N PHE A 106 -10.57 6.86 13.79
CA PHE A 106 -11.83 6.19 13.45
C PHE A 106 -11.98 4.78 14.00
N LEU A 107 -10.88 4.07 14.33
CA LEU A 107 -10.95 2.73 14.94
C LEU A 107 -11.86 2.67 16.16
N PRO A 108 -11.81 3.60 17.13
CA PRO A 108 -12.72 3.57 18.28
C PRO A 108 -14.20 3.73 17.92
N LYS A 109 -14.48 4.39 16.78
CA LYS A 109 -15.87 4.55 16.30
C LYS A 109 -16.42 3.28 15.66
N ILE A 110 -15.54 2.41 15.16
CA ILE A 110 -15.90 1.14 14.51
C ILE A 110 -15.94 0.01 15.54
N PHE A 111 -14.90 -0.14 16.35
CA PHE A 111 -14.72 -1.28 17.26
C PHE A 111 -15.14 -1.02 18.71
N GLY A 112 -15.54 0.22 19.04
CA GLY A 112 -15.90 0.59 20.40
C GLY A 112 -14.73 1.14 21.20
N ARG A 113 -14.98 1.35 22.53
CA ARG A 113 -13.99 2.02 23.40
C ARG A 113 -12.97 1.08 24.04
N ASP A 114 -13.18 -0.23 23.98
CA ASP A 114 -12.30 -1.24 24.61
C ASP A 114 -11.10 -1.56 23.73
N ILE A 115 -10.41 -0.51 23.27
CA ILE A 115 -9.18 -0.63 22.46
C ILE A 115 -7.99 -0.36 23.35
N HIS A 116 -7.11 -1.37 23.50
CA HIS A 116 -5.80 -1.20 24.11
C HIS A 116 -4.78 -0.78 23.04
N LYS A 117 -4.25 0.43 23.20
CA LYS A 117 -3.21 0.95 22.32
C LYS A 117 -1.84 0.70 22.95
N ILE A 118 -0.97 0.02 22.20
CA ILE A 118 0.43 -0.18 22.54
C ILE A 118 1.25 0.57 21.49
N ILE A 119 2.16 1.42 21.95
CA ILE A 119 3.09 2.15 21.09
C ILE A 119 4.45 1.50 21.25
N MET A 120 5.02 1.08 20.10
CA MET A 120 6.40 0.62 20.04
C MET A 120 7.22 1.75 19.40
N ASN A 121 8.11 2.33 20.18
CA ASN A 121 8.94 3.47 19.78
C ASN A 121 10.38 3.09 19.47
N LYS A 122 10.69 1.79 19.33
CA LYS A 122 12.04 1.32 19.04
C LYS A 122 12.14 0.70 17.66
N SER A 123 13.03 1.23 16.84
CA SER A 123 13.32 0.70 15.49
C SER A 123 14.50 -0.27 15.55
N TYR A 124 14.28 -1.50 15.04
CA TYR A 124 15.31 -2.56 14.99
C TYR A 124 15.75 -2.91 13.57
N ARG A 125 14.98 -2.51 12.56
CA ARG A 125 15.17 -2.95 11.17
C ARG A 125 16.28 -2.19 10.47
N ASN A 126 16.30 -0.88 10.63
CA ASN A 126 17.19 0.02 9.91
C ASN A 126 18.46 0.34 10.70
N THR A 127 19.50 0.80 9.99
CA THR A 127 20.66 1.43 10.64
C THR A 127 20.28 2.80 11.20
N ILE A 128 21.08 3.34 12.10
CA ILE A 128 20.85 4.66 12.71
C ILE A 128 20.74 5.74 11.62
N GLU A 129 21.60 5.68 10.60
CA GLU A 129 21.66 6.66 9.52
C GLU A 129 20.35 6.67 8.71
N ILE A 130 19.86 5.49 8.31
CA ILE A 130 18.59 5.37 7.58
C ILE A 130 17.41 5.77 8.47
N ALA A 131 17.37 5.29 9.71
CA ALA A 131 16.27 5.58 10.62
C ALA A 131 16.22 7.07 11.01
N SER A 132 17.37 7.70 11.26
CA SER A 132 17.44 9.14 11.56
C SER A 132 16.96 9.98 10.39
N TYR A 133 17.38 9.65 9.17
CA TYR A 133 16.95 10.32 7.97
C TYR A 133 15.43 10.18 7.75
N ALA A 134 14.89 8.96 7.87
CA ALA A 134 13.47 8.69 7.74
C ALA A 134 12.63 9.43 8.80
N ASN A 135 13.11 9.45 10.06
CA ASN A 135 12.45 10.17 11.15
C ASN A 135 12.42 11.68 10.90
N GLN A 136 13.51 12.25 10.40
CA GLN A 136 13.58 13.67 10.03
C GLN A 136 12.54 14.00 8.94
N LEU A 137 12.44 13.19 7.89
CA LEU A 137 11.44 13.37 6.83
C LEU A 137 10.00 13.23 7.35
N ALA A 138 9.76 12.29 8.27
CA ALA A 138 8.44 12.03 8.84
C ALA A 138 8.07 12.98 10.00
N GLY A 139 8.98 13.84 10.46
CA GLY A 139 8.77 14.70 11.62
C GLY A 139 8.60 13.93 12.94
N ILE A 140 9.30 12.79 13.10
CA ILE A 140 9.24 11.95 14.30
C ILE A 140 10.46 12.25 15.17
N GLU A 141 10.22 12.74 16.40
CA GLU A 141 11.28 13.12 17.33
C GLU A 141 11.58 12.06 18.40
N ASP A 142 10.57 11.23 18.77
CA ASP A 142 10.62 10.35 19.94
C ASP A 142 10.87 8.86 19.61
N MET A 143 11.60 8.54 18.51
CA MET A 143 11.91 7.15 18.18
C MET A 143 13.28 6.76 18.73
N GLU A 144 13.31 5.72 19.56
CA GLU A 144 14.54 5.10 20.03
C GLU A 144 15.14 4.23 18.91
N LEU A 145 16.38 4.53 18.52
CA LEU A 145 17.07 3.81 17.46
C LEU A 145 17.94 2.69 18.06
N PHE A 146 17.91 1.53 17.40
CA PHE A 146 18.82 0.44 17.74
C PHE A 146 20.23 0.77 17.26
N GLU A 147 21.23 0.51 18.09
CA GLU A 147 22.62 0.85 17.83
C GLU A 147 23.25 -0.09 16.78
N ARG A 148 22.87 0.15 15.53
CA ARG A 148 23.41 -0.52 14.34
C ARG A 148 23.75 0.52 13.30
N HIS A 149 25.02 0.63 12.96
CA HIS A 149 25.56 1.59 11.99
C HIS A 149 25.65 1.01 10.58
N GLY A 150 25.54 1.89 9.59
CA GLY A 150 25.69 1.59 8.17
C GLY A 150 26.19 2.79 7.40
N ALA A 151 26.12 2.73 6.08
CA ALA A 151 26.49 3.85 5.24
C ALA A 151 25.55 5.04 5.46
N PRO A 152 26.03 6.29 5.34
CA PRO A 152 25.17 7.48 5.41
C PRO A 152 24.18 7.49 4.25
N VAL A 153 23.02 8.12 4.49
CA VAL A 153 22.07 8.37 3.41
C VAL A 153 22.57 9.55 2.59
N GLU A 154 22.65 9.36 1.27
CA GLU A 154 23.07 10.40 0.33
C GLU A 154 21.85 10.96 -0.43
N GLU A 155 21.77 12.28 -0.51
CA GLU A 155 20.81 12.96 -1.39
C GLU A 155 21.53 13.55 -2.59
N LYS A 156 21.02 13.26 -3.80
CA LYS A 156 21.56 13.80 -5.04
C LYS A 156 20.42 14.40 -5.87
N ILE A 157 20.65 15.58 -6.42
CA ILE A 157 19.69 16.29 -7.27
C ILE A 157 20.22 16.26 -8.70
N PHE A 158 19.40 15.79 -9.63
CA PHE A 158 19.74 15.68 -11.04
C PHE A 158 18.87 16.60 -11.91
N ALA A 159 19.45 17.09 -13.01
CA ALA A 159 18.74 17.95 -13.95
C ALA A 159 17.63 17.20 -14.72
N ASN A 160 17.80 15.90 -14.94
CA ASN A 160 16.84 15.03 -15.63
C ASN A 160 17.05 13.56 -15.24
N MET A 161 16.15 12.70 -15.71
CA MET A 161 16.17 11.27 -15.39
C MET A 161 17.35 10.53 -16.01
N SER A 162 17.88 10.98 -17.16
CA SER A 162 19.03 10.35 -17.80
C SER A 162 20.30 10.49 -16.95
N HIS A 163 20.58 11.68 -16.41
CA HIS A 163 21.70 11.88 -15.49
C HIS A 163 21.55 11.09 -14.20
N ALA A 164 20.29 10.95 -13.69
CA ALA A 164 20.03 10.07 -12.57
C ALA A 164 20.32 8.60 -12.89
N ALA A 165 19.94 8.14 -14.09
CA ALA A 165 20.19 6.78 -14.54
C ALA A 165 21.69 6.47 -14.68
N GLU A 166 22.49 7.42 -15.17
CA GLU A 166 23.95 7.28 -15.25
C GLU A 166 24.56 7.08 -13.86
N GLU A 167 24.19 7.92 -12.89
CA GLU A 167 24.68 7.83 -11.53
C GLU A 167 24.23 6.54 -10.83
N ILE A 168 22.97 6.15 -11.02
CA ILE A 168 22.46 4.87 -10.51
C ILE A 168 23.24 3.70 -11.10
N ALA A 169 23.52 3.70 -12.42
CA ALA A 169 24.28 2.65 -13.07
C ALA A 169 25.72 2.54 -12.54
N GLU A 170 26.36 3.67 -12.24
CA GLU A 170 27.68 3.69 -11.60
C GLU A 170 27.61 3.13 -10.19
N THR A 171 26.63 3.57 -9.39
CA THR A 171 26.42 3.09 -8.02
C THR A 171 26.16 1.58 -7.98
N LEU A 172 25.34 1.06 -8.89
CA LEU A 172 25.06 -0.38 -8.99
C LEU A 172 26.31 -1.18 -9.32
N LYS A 173 27.18 -0.66 -10.21
CA LYS A 173 28.41 -1.31 -10.59
C LYS A 173 29.45 -1.30 -9.47
N LEU A 174 29.60 -0.19 -8.76
CA LEU A 174 30.51 -0.08 -7.62
C LEU A 174 30.07 -0.94 -6.44
N GLY A 175 28.76 -1.12 -6.26
CA GLY A 175 28.18 -1.93 -5.18
C GLY A 175 28.15 -3.42 -5.44
N GLU A 176 28.56 -3.92 -6.61
CA GLU A 176 28.49 -5.34 -6.98
C GLU A 176 29.23 -6.30 -6.03
N GLU A 177 30.35 -5.82 -5.45
CA GLU A 177 31.12 -6.62 -4.51
C GLU A 177 30.64 -6.50 -3.05
N GLU A 178 29.86 -5.48 -2.74
CA GLU A 178 29.45 -5.13 -1.38
C GLU A 178 28.01 -5.58 -1.05
N TYR A 179 27.12 -5.57 -2.05
CA TYR A 179 25.70 -5.87 -1.86
C TYR A 179 25.24 -7.02 -2.74
N GLU A 180 24.47 -7.95 -2.18
CA GLU A 180 23.86 -9.05 -2.93
C GLU A 180 22.72 -8.57 -3.85
N THR A 181 21.98 -7.56 -3.41
CA THR A 181 20.82 -7.02 -4.14
C THR A 181 20.70 -5.51 -3.95
N ALA A 182 20.22 -4.84 -5.00
CA ALA A 182 19.87 -3.42 -4.96
C ALA A 182 18.50 -3.20 -5.62
N ALA A 183 17.76 -2.19 -5.15
CA ALA A 183 16.47 -1.84 -5.72
C ALA A 183 16.42 -0.36 -6.09
N VAL A 184 15.91 -0.07 -7.28
CA VAL A 184 15.61 1.30 -7.74
C VAL A 184 14.09 1.48 -7.64
N VAL A 185 13.65 2.34 -6.72
CA VAL A 185 12.23 2.56 -6.45
C VAL A 185 11.80 3.91 -7.01
N LEU A 186 10.77 3.91 -7.85
CA LEU A 186 10.20 5.11 -8.48
C LEU A 186 8.77 5.34 -7.98
N ARG A 187 8.30 6.57 -8.08
CA ARG A 187 6.99 6.96 -7.57
C ARG A 187 5.84 6.46 -8.44
N THR A 188 6.03 6.40 -9.74
CA THR A 188 4.99 5.98 -10.70
C THR A 188 5.50 4.89 -11.63
N GLU A 189 4.57 4.07 -12.14
CA GLU A 189 4.85 3.01 -13.12
C GLU A 189 5.51 3.56 -14.39
N LYS A 190 5.09 4.73 -14.87
CA LYS A 190 5.69 5.37 -16.05
C LYS A 190 7.13 5.80 -15.82
N GLU A 191 7.45 6.32 -14.65
CA GLU A 191 8.81 6.66 -14.27
C GLU A 191 9.68 5.40 -14.15
N ALA A 192 9.12 4.34 -13.56
CA ALA A 192 9.82 3.06 -13.42
C ALA A 192 10.11 2.43 -14.79
N GLU A 193 9.16 2.43 -15.71
CA GLU A 193 9.35 1.96 -17.09
C GLU A 193 10.42 2.77 -17.81
N HIS A 194 10.38 4.09 -17.70
CA HIS A 194 11.37 4.97 -18.32
C HIS A 194 12.77 4.73 -17.73
N MET A 195 12.90 4.68 -16.41
CA MET A 195 14.18 4.40 -15.73
C MET A 195 14.71 3.02 -16.12
N TRP A 196 13.85 2.00 -16.22
CA TRP A 196 14.22 0.67 -16.68
C TRP A 196 14.87 0.69 -18.07
N LEU A 197 14.27 1.40 -19.02
CA LEU A 197 14.82 1.51 -20.39
C LEU A 197 16.19 2.19 -20.39
N LEU A 198 16.35 3.28 -19.64
CA LEU A 198 17.63 3.99 -19.51
C LEU A 198 18.71 3.11 -18.88
N LEU A 199 18.40 2.46 -17.76
CA LEU A 199 19.36 1.57 -17.08
C LEU A 199 19.76 0.38 -17.96
N LYS A 200 18.80 -0.19 -18.70
CA LYS A 200 19.05 -1.30 -19.62
C LYS A 200 20.01 -0.90 -20.74
N GLU A 201 19.88 0.31 -21.28
CA GLU A 201 20.78 0.84 -22.30
C GLU A 201 22.19 1.08 -21.72
N ILE A 202 22.28 1.86 -20.64
CA ILE A 202 23.55 2.25 -20.02
C ILE A 202 24.34 1.04 -19.50
N LEU A 203 23.68 0.14 -18.78
CA LEU A 203 24.32 -1.05 -18.21
C LEU A 203 24.72 -2.05 -19.31
N GLY A 204 23.92 -2.16 -20.37
CA GLY A 204 24.23 -2.99 -21.55
C GLY A 204 25.47 -2.52 -22.27
N GLU A 205 25.64 -1.22 -22.49
CA GLU A 205 26.83 -0.62 -23.09
C GLU A 205 28.09 -0.82 -22.21
N LYS A 206 27.90 -0.85 -20.88
CA LYS A 206 28.96 -1.10 -19.90
C LYS A 206 29.29 -2.59 -19.72
N GLY A 207 28.65 -3.51 -20.46
CA GLY A 207 28.92 -4.95 -20.42
C GLY A 207 28.30 -5.68 -19.21
N PHE A 208 27.28 -5.10 -18.57
CA PHE A 208 26.56 -5.73 -17.49
C PHE A 208 25.59 -6.81 -18.01
N ASP A 209 25.52 -7.96 -17.33
CA ASP A 209 24.58 -9.00 -17.74
C ASP A 209 23.15 -8.66 -17.29
N ILE A 210 22.44 -7.95 -18.16
CA ILE A 210 21.09 -7.46 -17.92
C ILE A 210 20.10 -8.62 -17.71
N LYS A 211 20.26 -9.75 -18.39
CA LYS A 211 19.27 -10.83 -18.36
C LYS A 211 19.24 -11.57 -17.04
N GLU A 212 20.39 -11.73 -16.41
CA GLU A 212 20.52 -12.45 -15.15
C GLU A 212 20.42 -11.53 -13.92
N ARG A 213 20.80 -10.26 -14.07
CA ARG A 213 21.04 -9.36 -12.94
C ARG A 213 20.08 -8.18 -12.79
N LEU A 214 19.32 -7.85 -13.84
CA LEU A 214 18.37 -6.74 -13.80
C LEU A 214 16.94 -7.26 -14.03
N SER A 215 16.02 -7.00 -13.11
CA SER A 215 14.61 -7.36 -13.25
C SER A 215 13.70 -6.16 -13.06
N TYR A 216 12.63 -6.10 -13.85
CA TYR A 216 11.58 -5.11 -13.72
C TYR A 216 10.37 -5.71 -13.03
N LEU A 217 9.98 -5.11 -11.93
CA LEU A 217 8.80 -5.54 -11.16
C LEU A 217 7.69 -4.52 -11.36
N ASP A 218 6.64 -4.90 -12.07
CA ASP A 218 5.41 -4.14 -12.19
C ASP A 218 4.33 -4.67 -11.22
N ARG A 219 3.19 -3.98 -11.18
CA ARG A 219 2.05 -4.40 -10.33
C ARG A 219 1.46 -5.77 -10.69
N ASN A 220 1.80 -6.32 -11.84
CA ASN A 220 1.30 -7.60 -12.35
C ASN A 220 2.35 -8.71 -12.25
N SER A 221 3.60 -8.39 -11.97
CA SER A 221 4.66 -9.35 -11.69
C SER A 221 4.52 -9.88 -10.26
N THR A 222 3.49 -10.69 -10.03
CA THR A 222 3.43 -11.54 -8.84
C THR A 222 4.32 -12.75 -9.06
N SER A 223 5.39 -12.80 -8.28
CA SER A 223 6.22 -14.01 -8.10
C SER A 223 5.39 -15.21 -7.65
#